data_d05369f9bbc5322381e55179d063b669
#
_entry.id   d05369f9bbc5322381e55179d063b669
#
_cell.length_a   1.000
_cell.length_b   1.000
_cell.length_c   1.000
_cell.angle_alpha   90.00
_cell.angle_beta   90.00
_cell.angle_gamma   90.00
#
_symmetry.space_group_name_H-M   'P 1'
#
loop_
_entity.id
_entity.type
_entity.pdbx_description
1 polymer ?
#
loop_
_entity_poly.entity_id
_entity_poly.type
_entity_poly.pdbx_seq_one_letter_code
_entity_poly.pdbx_strand_id
1 'polypeptide(L)'
;MTPLRNHIRLGAAALTLASAALAATTSFAVPRYDGVWSVSIFTTRGDCIASYRYPMRIANGVLMNGGDIALSVSGRVAPSGAVRVTLSHGDTRAAAAGRLSSTFGSGSWSGASCSGSWTAQRRS
;
A
#
# COMPACT_ATOMS: atom_id res chain seq x y z
N MET A 1 40.63 40.11 -38.80
CA MET A 1 40.02 39.81 -38.71
C MET A 1 39.37 39.14 -38.40
N THR A 2 39.08 39.05 -38.00
CA THR A 2 38.43 38.48 -37.67
C THR A 2 37.82 37.79 -37.26
N PRO A 3 37.57 37.78 -37.50
CA PRO A 3 36.83 37.23 -37.04
C PRO A 3 36.52 36.30 -36.77
N LEU A 4 36.49 36.02 -36.72
CA LEU A 4 36.13 35.20 -36.46
C LEU A 4 35.82 34.73 -35.59
N ARG A 5 35.77 34.84 -35.54
CA ARG A 5 35.44 34.42 -34.81
C ARG A 5 34.69 33.94 -34.43
N ASN A 6 34.31 33.92 -34.37
CA ASN A 6 33.49 33.61 -34.02
C ASN A 6 32.99 32.71 -33.88
N HIS A 7 32.82 32.36 -34.14
CA HIS A 7 32.26 31.51 -34.10
C HIS A 7 32.20 30.81 -33.27
N ILE A 8 32.25 30.62 -32.94
CA ILE A 8 32.29 30.03 -32.20
C ILE A 8 31.49 29.74 -31.47
N ARG A 9 30.95 30.08 -31.05
CA ARG A 9 30.14 29.98 -30.36
C ARG A 9 29.41 29.00 -30.51
N LEU A 10 29.24 28.73 -30.91
CA LEU A 10 28.55 27.86 -31.20
C LEU A 10 28.48 26.85 -30.45
N GLY A 11 29.10 26.59 -30.18
CA GLY A 11 29.11 25.34 -29.64
C GLY A 11 28.30 25.30 -28.54
N ALA A 12 28.32 26.12 -27.95
CA ALA A 12 27.64 26.12 -26.83
C ALA A 12 26.39 25.49 -26.91
N ALA A 13 25.80 25.87 -27.67
CA ALA A 13 24.57 25.41 -27.78
C ALA A 13 24.35 24.05 -27.42
N ALA A 14 24.93 23.42 -27.97
CA ALA A 14 24.70 22.12 -27.81
C ALA A 14 24.37 21.63 -26.54
N LEU A 15 25.01 21.89 -25.80
CA LEU A 15 24.91 21.34 -24.68
C LEU A 15 23.75 21.24 -24.01
N THR A 16 23.22 22.09 -23.96
CA THR A 16 22.12 22.14 -23.19
C THR A 16 21.28 21.03 -23.43
N LEU A 17 21.09 20.65 -24.42
CA LEU A 17 20.30 19.65 -24.71
C LEU A 17 20.35 18.54 -23.90
N ALA A 18 21.29 18.13 -23.77
CA ALA A 18 21.46 16.96 -23.10
C ALA A 18 20.66 16.89 -21.88
N SER A 19 20.67 17.82 -21.19
CA SER A 19 20.06 17.75 -19.97
C SER A 19 18.66 17.41 -20.05
N ALA A 20 18.06 17.88 -20.91
CA ALA A 20 16.67 17.65 -20.98
C ALA A 20 16.35 16.19 -20.92
N ALA A 21 17.03 15.50 -21.56
CA ALA A 21 16.72 14.14 -21.66
C ALA A 21 16.53 13.46 -20.38
N LEU A 22 17.17 13.80 -19.46
CA LEU A 22 17.11 13.15 -18.29
C LEU A 22 15.92 13.25 -17.55
N ALA A 23 15.41 14.28 -17.55
CA ALA A 23 14.27 14.51 -16.78
C ALA A 23 13.14 13.59 -17.13
N ALA A 24 13.17 13.04 -18.21
CA ALA A 24 12.05 12.26 -18.63
C ALA A 24 11.83 10.96 -17.90
N THR A 25 12.74 10.58 -17.17
CA THR A 25 12.61 9.30 -16.55
C THR A 25 11.63 9.32 -15.41
N THR A 26 10.67 8.44 -15.45
CA THR A 26 9.78 8.32 -14.33
C THR A 26 9.91 6.92 -13.86
N SER A 27 9.96 6.73 -12.61
CA SER A 27 9.98 5.39 -12.11
C SER A 27 8.72 5.17 -11.31
N PHE A 28 8.14 4.01 -11.46
CA PHE A 28 6.97 3.65 -10.73
C PHE A 28 7.39 2.67 -9.67
N ALA A 29 6.98 2.92 -8.45
CA ALA A 29 7.28 2.01 -7.38
C ALA A 29 6.52 0.72 -7.67
N VAL A 30 7.17 -0.40 -7.53
CA VAL A 30 6.50 -1.67 -7.67
C VAL A 30 5.65 -1.83 -6.41
N PRO A 31 4.38 -2.12 -6.55
CA PRO A 31 3.52 -2.29 -5.38
C PRO A 31 4.03 -3.44 -4.55
N ARG A 32 4.63 -3.12 -3.45
CA ARG A 32 5.29 -4.11 -2.62
C ARG A 32 4.34 -5.07 -1.92
N TYR A 33 3.17 -4.60 -1.60
CA TYR A 33 2.24 -5.38 -0.80
C TYR A 33 1.06 -5.93 -1.58
N ASP A 34 1.00 -5.66 -2.86
CA ASP A 34 -0.13 -6.09 -3.68
C ASP A 34 -0.21 -7.60 -3.76
N GLY A 35 -1.42 -8.11 -3.79
CA GLY A 35 -1.65 -9.54 -3.88
C GLY A 35 -2.77 -9.98 -2.95
N VAL A 36 -2.81 -11.28 -2.71
CA VAL A 36 -3.82 -11.89 -1.85
C VAL A 36 -3.18 -12.27 -0.52
N TRP A 37 -3.84 -11.88 0.55
CA TRP A 37 -3.37 -12.11 1.90
C TRP A 37 -4.40 -12.89 2.70
N SER A 38 -3.95 -13.82 3.52
CA SER A 38 -4.83 -14.53 4.44
C SER A 38 -4.69 -13.86 5.80
N VAL A 39 -5.77 -13.32 6.31
CA VAL A 39 -5.75 -12.59 7.57
C VAL A 39 -6.42 -13.44 8.64
N SER A 40 -5.72 -13.64 9.74
CA SER A 40 -6.26 -14.34 10.91
C SER A 40 -6.59 -13.30 11.96
N ILE A 41 -7.81 -13.34 12.46
CA ILE A 41 -8.32 -12.36 13.40
C ILE A 41 -8.57 -13.07 14.72
N PHE A 42 -8.08 -12.47 15.80
CA PHE A 42 -8.19 -13.04 17.13
C PHE A 42 -8.90 -12.06 18.05
N THR A 43 -9.91 -12.51 18.76
CA THR A 43 -10.62 -11.69 19.73
C THR A 43 -9.98 -11.88 21.11
N THR A 44 -9.56 -10.79 21.73
CA THR A 44 -8.99 -10.83 23.06
C THR A 44 -9.90 -10.17 24.09
N ARG A 45 -10.89 -9.39 23.64
CA ARG A 45 -11.88 -8.78 24.52
C ARG A 45 -13.25 -8.86 23.88
N GLY A 46 -14.24 -9.16 24.66
CA GLY A 46 -15.61 -9.23 24.20
C GLY A 46 -16.01 -10.62 23.81
N ASP A 47 -17.28 -10.77 23.46
CA ASP A 47 -17.86 -12.07 23.18
C ASP A 47 -17.94 -12.45 21.71
N CYS A 48 -17.13 -11.84 20.89
CA CYS A 48 -17.11 -12.14 19.47
C CYS A 48 -16.40 -13.49 19.23
N ILE A 49 -16.49 -14.00 18.00
CA ILE A 49 -15.83 -15.26 17.66
C ILE A 49 -14.36 -15.19 18.04
N ALA A 50 -13.87 -16.22 18.69
CA ALA A 50 -12.50 -16.24 19.22
C ALA A 50 -11.45 -16.05 18.12
N SER A 51 -11.61 -16.71 17.00
CA SER A 51 -10.70 -16.52 15.87
C SER A 51 -11.36 -16.94 14.58
N TYR A 52 -10.94 -16.34 13.48
CA TYR A 52 -11.35 -16.78 12.16
C TYR A 52 -10.39 -16.21 11.13
N ARG A 53 -10.44 -16.73 9.93
CA ARG A 53 -9.53 -16.35 8.86
C ARG A 53 -10.32 -15.84 7.68
N TYR A 54 -9.82 -14.82 7.05
CA TYR A 54 -10.51 -14.20 5.92
C TYR A 54 -9.51 -13.69 4.89
N PRO A 55 -9.76 -13.86 3.60
CA PRO A 55 -8.85 -13.35 2.58
C PRO A 55 -9.08 -11.86 2.30
N MET A 56 -7.99 -11.15 2.15
CA MET A 56 -8.00 -9.75 1.75
C MET A 56 -7.16 -9.60 0.51
N ARG A 57 -7.46 -8.60 -0.29
CA ARG A 57 -6.70 -8.33 -1.49
C ARG A 57 -6.14 -6.92 -1.39
N ILE A 58 -4.93 -6.74 -1.86
CA ILE A 58 -4.32 -5.41 -1.93
C ILE A 58 -3.98 -5.15 -3.39
N ALA A 59 -4.40 -4.01 -3.91
CA ALA A 59 -4.10 -3.60 -5.27
C ALA A 59 -3.73 -2.12 -5.26
N ASN A 60 -2.55 -1.80 -5.74
CA ASN A 60 -2.01 -0.46 -5.75
C ASN A 60 -2.04 0.16 -4.34
N GLY A 61 -1.74 -0.66 -3.35
CA GLY A 61 -1.72 -0.21 -1.97
C GLY A 61 -3.08 -0.06 -1.32
N VAL A 62 -4.17 -0.36 -2.03
CA VAL A 62 -5.52 -0.22 -1.51
C VAL A 62 -6.05 -1.58 -1.07
N LEU A 63 -6.59 -1.65 0.13
CA LEU A 63 -7.16 -2.89 0.63
C LEU A 63 -8.56 -3.09 0.09
N MET A 64 -8.88 -4.32 -0.23
CA MET A 64 -10.16 -4.70 -0.77
C MET A 64 -10.60 -6.02 -0.20
N ASN A 65 -11.89 -6.26 -0.21
CA ASN A 65 -12.47 -7.53 0.20
C ASN A 65 -11.99 -8.61 -0.77
N GLY A 66 -11.43 -9.67 -0.24
CA GLY A 66 -10.96 -10.77 -1.06
C GLY A 66 -11.81 -12.02 -0.96
N GLY A 67 -12.87 -11.98 -0.19
CA GLY A 67 -13.72 -13.16 0.06
C GLY A 67 -15.17 -12.94 -0.34
N ASP A 68 -16.04 -13.82 0.14
CA ASP A 68 -17.44 -13.84 -0.26
C ASP A 68 -18.41 -13.13 0.69
N ILE A 69 -17.94 -12.70 1.83
CA ILE A 69 -18.82 -12.02 2.77
C ILE A 69 -19.04 -10.59 2.27
N ALA A 70 -20.23 -10.07 2.46
CA ALA A 70 -20.54 -8.70 2.07
C ALA A 70 -19.88 -7.74 3.07
N LEU A 71 -18.61 -7.52 2.88
CA LEU A 71 -17.78 -6.74 3.77
C LEU A 71 -17.27 -5.50 3.02
N SER A 72 -17.51 -4.32 3.56
CA SER A 72 -16.95 -3.11 3.01
C SER A 72 -15.59 -2.86 3.65
N VAL A 73 -14.60 -2.65 2.82
CA VAL A 73 -13.23 -2.46 3.26
C VAL A 73 -12.72 -1.12 2.74
N SER A 74 -12.18 -0.31 3.63
CA SER A 74 -11.64 0.98 3.24
C SER A 74 -10.32 1.17 3.96
N GLY A 75 -9.22 1.17 3.23
CA GLY A 75 -7.91 1.33 3.83
C GLY A 75 -6.78 1.23 2.85
N ARG A 76 -5.59 1.57 3.32
CA ARG A 76 -4.41 1.62 2.48
C ARG A 76 -3.19 1.12 3.23
N VAL A 77 -2.20 0.71 2.47
CA VAL A 77 -0.89 0.35 2.99
C VAL A 77 0.08 1.42 2.54
N ALA A 78 0.76 2.04 3.48
CA ALA A 78 1.77 3.04 3.17
C ALA A 78 3.04 2.36 2.66
N PRO A 79 3.94 3.08 1.99
CA PRO A 79 5.20 2.50 1.53
C PRO A 79 6.00 1.86 2.65
N SER A 80 5.85 2.34 3.87
CA SER A 80 6.55 1.78 5.02
C SER A 80 5.96 0.44 5.47
N GLY A 81 4.81 0.07 4.96
CA GLY A 81 4.08 -1.10 5.40
C GLY A 81 3.02 -0.80 6.45
N ALA A 82 2.95 0.42 6.91
CA ALA A 82 1.92 0.79 7.88
C ALA A 82 0.55 0.66 7.23
N VAL A 83 -0.38 0.01 7.90
CA VAL A 83 -1.70 -0.21 7.35
C VAL A 83 -2.76 0.30 8.31
N ARG A 84 -3.80 0.91 7.74
CA ARG A 84 -4.96 1.33 8.48
C ARG A 84 -6.17 0.98 7.64
N VAL A 85 -7.17 0.40 8.25
CA VAL A 85 -8.34 -0.04 7.52
C VAL A 85 -9.57 0.04 8.39
N THR A 86 -10.69 0.39 7.78
CA THR A 86 -11.99 0.37 8.40
C THR A 86 -12.81 -0.69 7.69
N LEU A 87 -13.51 -1.49 8.44
CA LEU A 87 -14.31 -2.58 7.91
C LEU A 87 -15.73 -2.40 8.39
N SER A 88 -16.67 -2.76 7.56
CA SER A 88 -18.06 -2.75 7.97
C SER A 88 -18.84 -3.88 7.33
N HIS A 89 -19.79 -4.44 8.09
CA HIS A 89 -20.63 -5.52 7.61
C HIS A 89 -21.98 -5.26 8.26
N GLY A 90 -22.95 -4.81 7.47
CA GLY A 90 -24.23 -4.37 8.00
C GLY A 90 -23.99 -3.16 8.89
N ASP A 91 -24.47 -3.23 10.12
CA ASP A 91 -24.33 -2.14 11.08
C ASP A 91 -23.08 -2.30 11.94
N THR A 92 -22.32 -3.36 11.73
CA THR A 92 -21.13 -3.62 12.52
C THR A 92 -19.92 -2.98 11.87
N ARG A 93 -19.11 -2.29 12.66
CA ARG A 93 -17.91 -1.62 12.19
C ARG A 93 -16.72 -2.00 13.03
N ALA A 94 -15.57 -2.02 12.41
CA ALA A 94 -14.31 -2.27 13.09
C ALA A 94 -13.21 -1.48 12.42
N ALA A 95 -12.18 -1.16 13.17
CA ALA A 95 -11.01 -0.49 12.63
C ALA A 95 -9.79 -1.31 13.00
N ALA A 96 -8.84 -1.38 12.12
CA ALA A 96 -7.61 -2.13 12.36
C ALA A 96 -6.42 -1.32 11.92
N ALA A 97 -5.29 -1.57 12.55
CA ALA A 97 -4.04 -0.91 12.22
C ALA A 97 -2.89 -1.87 12.52
N GLY A 98 -1.81 -1.68 11.82
CA GLY A 98 -0.63 -2.52 12.03
C GLY A 98 0.39 -2.28 10.95
N ARG A 99 1.14 -3.31 10.63
CA ARG A 99 2.24 -3.18 9.69
C ARG A 99 2.43 -4.47 8.90
N LEU A 100 2.69 -4.32 7.63
CA LEU A 100 3.01 -5.44 6.75
C LEU A 100 4.49 -5.41 6.40
N SER A 101 5.07 -6.59 6.27
CA SER A 101 6.34 -6.77 5.59
C SER A 101 6.01 -7.39 4.23
N SER A 102 6.98 -7.86 3.49
CA SER A 102 6.70 -8.41 2.17
C SER A 102 5.90 -9.71 2.21
N THR A 103 5.93 -10.45 3.30
CA THR A 103 5.25 -11.74 3.38
C THR A 103 4.34 -11.91 4.58
N PHE A 104 4.47 -11.05 5.56
CA PHE A 104 3.76 -11.20 6.82
C PHE A 104 3.30 -9.86 7.36
N GLY A 105 2.32 -9.86 8.21
CA GLY A 105 1.87 -8.65 8.88
C GLY A 105 1.20 -8.96 10.20
N SER A 106 1.05 -7.94 11.01
CA SER A 106 0.35 -8.06 12.29
C SER A 106 -0.12 -6.69 12.78
N GLY A 107 -1.04 -6.73 13.68
CA GLY A 107 -1.56 -5.49 14.27
C GLY A 107 -2.70 -5.76 15.22
N SER A 108 -3.49 -4.74 15.45
CA SER A 108 -4.62 -4.79 16.36
C SER A 108 -5.88 -4.31 15.67
N TRP A 109 -7.01 -4.63 16.23
CA TRP A 109 -8.30 -4.18 15.73
C TRP A 109 -9.24 -3.90 16.89
N SER A 110 -10.22 -3.07 16.65
CA SER A 110 -11.26 -2.78 17.62
C SER A 110 -12.58 -2.52 16.92
N GLY A 111 -13.63 -3.03 17.50
CA GLY A 111 -15.00 -2.78 17.04
C GLY A 111 -15.81 -2.19 18.19
N ALA A 112 -17.12 -2.21 18.05
CA ALA A 112 -18.01 -1.62 19.07
C ALA A 112 -17.96 -2.36 20.40
N SER A 113 -17.89 -3.66 20.38
CA SER A 113 -17.96 -4.45 21.59
C SER A 113 -16.82 -5.44 21.77
N CYS A 114 -15.93 -5.55 20.80
CA CYS A 114 -14.84 -6.51 20.84
C CYS A 114 -13.57 -5.88 20.33
N SER A 115 -12.44 -6.44 20.72
CA SER A 115 -11.14 -6.02 20.19
C SER A 115 -10.16 -7.18 20.24
N GLY A 116 -9.05 -7.03 19.57
CA GLY A 116 -8.05 -8.08 19.55
C GLY A 116 -6.89 -7.77 18.65
N SER A 117 -6.30 -8.82 18.12
CA SER A 117 -5.13 -8.73 17.26
C SER A 117 -5.40 -9.44 15.94
N TRP A 118 -4.53 -9.20 14.97
CA TRP A 118 -4.59 -9.89 13.68
C TRP A 118 -3.19 -10.19 13.19
N THR A 119 -3.09 -11.24 12.40
CA THR A 119 -1.87 -11.53 11.65
C THR A 119 -2.27 -11.73 10.19
N ALA A 120 -1.35 -11.54 9.30
CA ALA A 120 -1.60 -11.73 7.88
C ALA A 120 -0.42 -12.43 7.23
N GLN A 121 -0.71 -13.28 6.28
CA GLN A 121 0.30 -13.97 5.49
C GLN A 121 -0.02 -13.79 4.02
N ARG A 122 1.00 -13.43 3.25
CA ARG A 122 0.80 -13.29 1.82
C ARG A 122 0.60 -14.65 1.19
N ARG A 123 -0.35 -14.76 0.30
CA ARG A 123 -0.61 -16.01 -0.40
C ARG A 123 -0.14 -15.93 -1.84
N SER A 124 -0.21 -14.79 -2.43
CA SER A 124 0.26 -14.57 -3.81
C SER A 124 0.50 -13.05 -4.09
#